data_569aa2d17c46a249090e1880cb70927d
#
_entry.id   569aa2d17c46a249090e1880cb70927d
#
_cell.length_a   1.000
_cell.length_b   1.000
_cell.length_c   1.000
_cell.angle_alpha   90.00
_cell.angle_beta   90.00
_cell.angle_gamma   90.00
#
_symmetry.space_group_name_H-M   'P 1'
#
loop_
_entity.id
_entity.type
_entity.pdbx_description
1 polymer ?
#
loop_
_entity_poly.entity_id
_entity_poly.type
_entity_poly.pdbx_seq_one_letter_code
_entity_poly.pdbx_strand_id
1 'polypeptide(L)'
;MGIEEGTYDEIAGDGTGLSRRGLIVKGGLLAAGLTAFGAQAGESFAAGTTKLAVVTHGDTGSFWSVFKNGVDQAAKDLKGRGISVTQVYANNDVSKQVSGINAAIAAKANVIATSVPDASALKDPLAKAAANGIEIITVNSGEGAFDALKTYDCHVGQDEKIAGEGAGKQFNLVGAKEVVVIIHEASNSGLTDRAAGVKSTFKGTTKTLLIPNAKADIPGTVAKVKAYFTANKSTDALLGLDPDVTVPALGAAPAGTKVGTFDVSADVIKNLKSGKMLFAIDQQQYLQGYLPVVFAVLFVNNLNTVGGGKPVLTGPGIINKANAAKVAALAAKGTR
;
A
#
# COMPACT_ATOMS: atom_id res chain seq x y z
N MET A 1 -11.41 -47.22 10.99
CA MET A 1 -11.65 -46.29 9.90
C MET A 1 -10.39 -45.42 9.81
N GLY A 2 -9.48 -45.81 8.95
CA GLY A 2 -8.14 -45.27 8.87
C GLY A 2 -8.12 -43.92 8.18
N ILE A 3 -7.30 -43.04 8.69
CA ILE A 3 -6.94 -41.76 8.07
C ILE A 3 -5.68 -42.07 7.24
N GLU A 4 -5.79 -41.97 5.92
CA GLU A 4 -4.64 -42.14 5.01
C GLU A 4 -3.76 -40.87 5.13
N GLU A 5 -2.48 -41.11 5.42
CA GLU A 5 -1.40 -40.12 5.30
C GLU A 5 -1.16 -39.84 3.80
N GLY A 6 -1.57 -38.66 3.33
CA GLY A 6 -1.22 -38.16 2.01
C GLY A 6 0.23 -37.68 1.98
N THR A 7 1.03 -38.37 1.18
CA THR A 7 2.43 -38.03 0.90
C THR A 7 2.51 -36.74 0.10
N TYR A 8 3.32 -35.78 0.62
CA TYR A 8 3.71 -34.54 -0.07
C TYR A 8 4.86 -34.83 -1.06
N ASP A 9 4.58 -35.54 -2.12
CA ASP A 9 5.48 -35.64 -3.28
C ASP A 9 4.64 -35.47 -4.54
N GLU A 10 4.81 -34.28 -5.15
CA GLU A 10 4.64 -33.93 -6.54
C GLU A 10 4.28 -32.45 -6.72
N ILE A 11 5.28 -31.55 -6.57
CA ILE A 11 5.36 -30.34 -7.36
C ILE A 11 6.83 -30.13 -7.75
N ALA A 12 7.33 -30.96 -8.66
CA ALA A 12 8.50 -30.69 -9.45
C ALA A 12 8.03 -30.31 -10.85
N GLY A 13 7.71 -29.04 -11.07
CA GLY A 13 7.53 -28.44 -12.38
C GLY A 13 8.86 -27.96 -12.92
N ASP A 14 9.29 -28.57 -14.00
CA ASP A 14 10.41 -28.21 -14.88
C ASP A 14 10.37 -26.74 -15.25
N GLY A 15 11.46 -26.01 -15.03
CA GLY A 15 11.54 -24.61 -15.40
C GLY A 15 12.83 -23.94 -14.96
N THR A 16 13.74 -23.72 -15.89
CA THR A 16 14.96 -22.95 -15.81
C THR A 16 14.76 -21.56 -15.20
N GLY A 17 14.71 -21.46 -13.88
CA GLY A 17 14.70 -20.23 -13.11
C GLY A 17 15.78 -20.26 -12.05
N LEU A 18 16.67 -19.29 -12.06
CA LEU A 18 17.69 -19.10 -11.03
C LEU A 18 17.02 -19.07 -9.64
N SER A 19 17.25 -20.09 -8.82
CA SER A 19 16.70 -20.15 -7.48
C SER A 19 17.24 -18.98 -6.65
N ARG A 20 16.41 -18.40 -5.78
CA ARG A 20 16.78 -17.32 -4.85
C ARG A 20 18.05 -17.61 -4.03
N ARG A 21 18.39 -18.88 -3.81
CA ARG A 21 19.65 -19.31 -3.20
C ARG A 21 20.89 -18.95 -4.04
N GLY A 22 20.79 -18.87 -5.37
CA GLY A 22 21.90 -18.52 -6.24
C GLY A 22 22.27 -17.04 -6.20
N LEU A 23 21.31 -16.15 -5.86
CA LEU A 23 21.56 -14.70 -5.79
C LEU A 23 22.27 -14.30 -4.49
N ILE A 24 21.95 -14.97 -3.39
CA ILE A 24 22.60 -14.74 -2.08
C ILE A 24 24.06 -15.19 -2.12
N VAL A 25 24.37 -16.25 -2.87
CA VAL A 25 25.74 -16.78 -2.98
C VAL A 25 26.63 -15.97 -3.92
N LYS A 26 26.07 -15.25 -4.90
CA LYS A 26 26.87 -14.47 -5.87
C LYS A 26 27.28 -13.07 -5.38
N GLY A 27 26.67 -12.55 -4.34
CA GLY A 27 27.05 -11.26 -3.73
C GLY A 27 28.15 -11.36 -2.69
N GLY A 28 28.54 -12.57 -2.25
CA GLY A 28 29.48 -12.80 -1.15
C GLY A 28 30.78 -13.49 -1.49
N LEU A 29 31.07 -13.81 -2.75
CA LEU A 29 32.26 -14.58 -3.13
C LEU A 29 33.18 -13.84 -4.10
N LEU A 30 33.88 -12.84 -3.59
CA LEU A 30 35.16 -12.38 -4.12
C LEU A 30 36.06 -11.99 -2.96
N ALA A 31 36.64 -12.98 -2.27
CA ALA A 31 37.94 -13.04 -1.61
C ALA A 31 37.92 -14.12 -0.54
N ALA A 32 38.53 -15.25 -0.83
CA ALA A 32 39.55 -15.84 0.04
C ALA A 32 39.67 -17.34 -0.26
N GLY A 33 40.89 -17.72 -0.45
CA GLY A 33 41.32 -19.08 -0.74
C GLY A 33 41.06 -20.07 0.39
N LEU A 34 41.10 -21.33 0.01
CA LEU A 34 41.04 -22.53 0.85
C LEU A 34 41.93 -22.45 2.09
N THR A 35 41.34 -22.64 3.29
CA THR A 35 42.00 -23.39 4.38
C THR A 35 40.94 -23.90 5.38
N ALA A 36 41.06 -25.23 5.66
CA ALA A 36 40.73 -25.95 6.89
C ALA A 36 39.30 -25.87 7.48
N PHE A 37 38.61 -26.99 7.38
CA PHE A 37 37.53 -27.36 8.32
C PHE A 37 38.10 -27.42 9.75
N GLY A 38 37.80 -26.40 10.52
CA GLY A 38 38.00 -26.31 11.95
C GLY A 38 36.74 -25.77 12.60
N ALA A 39 36.25 -26.49 13.61
CA ALA A 39 35.10 -26.10 14.39
C ALA A 39 35.18 -24.65 14.84
N GLN A 40 34.27 -23.77 14.34
CA GLN A 40 34.05 -22.50 14.96
C GLN A 40 32.63 -22.47 15.52
N ALA A 41 32.62 -22.54 16.85
CA ALA A 41 31.49 -22.16 17.67
C ALA A 41 31.08 -20.73 17.34
N GLY A 42 29.80 -20.58 17.07
CA GLY A 42 29.02 -19.37 17.34
C GLY A 42 29.72 -18.03 17.14
N GLU A 43 29.90 -17.55 15.90
CA GLU A 43 29.84 -16.12 15.70
C GLU A 43 28.37 -15.71 15.94
N SER A 44 28.09 -15.23 17.16
CA SER A 44 26.92 -14.39 17.37
C SER A 44 27.12 -13.21 16.43
N PHE A 45 26.34 -13.14 15.36
CA PHE A 45 26.19 -11.92 14.59
C PHE A 45 25.83 -10.84 15.61
N ALA A 46 26.81 -9.99 15.97
CA ALA A 46 26.49 -8.79 16.71
C ALA A 46 25.40 -8.10 15.94
N ALA A 47 24.23 -8.00 16.53
CA ALA A 47 23.06 -7.43 15.86
C ALA A 47 23.42 -6.00 15.46
N GLY A 48 23.82 -5.82 14.21
CA GLY A 48 24.07 -4.52 13.62
C GLY A 48 22.77 -3.74 13.62
N THR A 49 22.85 -2.43 13.71
CA THR A 49 21.63 -1.60 13.61
C THR A 49 21.01 -1.78 12.25
N THR A 50 19.78 -2.32 12.18
CA THR A 50 18.99 -2.38 10.96
C THR A 50 18.68 -0.95 10.50
N LYS A 51 19.13 -0.58 9.33
CA LYS A 51 18.85 0.73 8.72
C LYS A 51 17.69 0.57 7.72
N LEU A 52 16.51 1.04 8.08
CA LEU A 52 15.35 1.09 7.21
C LEU A 52 15.13 2.51 6.70
N ALA A 53 14.99 2.68 5.39
CA ALA A 53 14.50 3.92 4.79
C ALA A 53 13.06 3.71 4.31
N VAL A 54 12.13 4.48 4.84
CA VAL A 54 10.75 4.57 4.35
C VAL A 54 10.66 5.75 3.41
N VAL A 55 10.49 5.50 2.10
CA VAL A 55 10.48 6.53 1.06
C VAL A 55 9.22 6.38 0.22
N THR A 56 8.23 7.23 0.42
CA THR A 56 6.93 7.11 -0.24
C THR A 56 6.57 8.36 -1.03
N HIS A 57 5.62 8.23 -1.98
CA HIS A 57 5.02 9.39 -2.65
C HIS A 57 4.12 10.20 -1.71
N GLY A 58 3.88 9.74 -0.50
CA GLY A 58 2.94 10.26 0.48
C GLY A 58 3.01 11.76 0.74
N ASP A 59 1.93 12.27 1.26
CA ASP A 59 1.73 13.66 1.68
C ASP A 59 1.49 13.76 3.20
N THR A 60 0.87 14.84 3.66
CA THR A 60 0.49 15.05 5.07
C THR A 60 -0.99 14.76 5.33
N GLY A 61 -1.71 14.17 4.36
CA GLY A 61 -3.13 13.86 4.44
C GLY A 61 -3.45 12.73 5.42
N SER A 62 -4.75 12.46 5.54
CA SER A 62 -5.28 11.53 6.54
C SER A 62 -4.73 10.12 6.38
N PHE A 63 -4.57 9.62 5.15
CA PHE A 63 -3.99 8.30 4.88
C PHE A 63 -2.55 8.20 5.40
N TRP A 64 -1.67 9.09 4.93
CA TRP A 64 -0.24 9.02 5.22
C TRP A 64 0.10 9.35 6.67
N SER A 65 -0.74 10.14 7.35
CA SER A 65 -0.60 10.35 8.79
C SER A 65 -0.80 9.08 9.60
N VAL A 66 -1.79 8.26 9.24
CA VAL A 66 -2.03 6.96 9.89
C VAL A 66 -0.94 5.94 9.53
N PHE A 67 -0.50 5.91 8.27
CA PHE A 67 0.66 5.12 7.85
C PHE A 67 1.92 5.47 8.66
N LYS A 68 2.21 6.77 8.78
CA LYS A 68 3.35 7.26 9.58
C LYS A 68 3.26 6.83 11.04
N ASN A 69 2.08 6.89 11.65
CA ASN A 69 1.87 6.42 13.01
C ASN A 69 2.23 4.93 13.15
N GLY A 70 1.92 4.11 12.14
CA GLY A 70 2.33 2.71 12.08
C GLY A 70 3.84 2.54 12.06
N VAL A 71 4.54 3.29 11.20
CA VAL A 71 6.01 3.28 11.12
C VAL A 71 6.63 3.70 12.45
N ASP A 72 6.17 4.81 13.03
CA ASP A 72 6.71 5.36 14.27
C ASP A 72 6.50 4.41 15.45
N GLN A 73 5.31 3.77 15.54
CA GLN A 73 5.01 2.81 16.60
C GLN A 73 5.88 1.57 16.46
N ALA A 74 6.02 1.01 15.25
CA ALA A 74 6.87 -0.15 15.02
C ALA A 74 8.34 0.14 15.34
N ALA A 75 8.84 1.30 14.93
CA ALA A 75 10.21 1.74 15.27
C ALA A 75 10.42 1.83 16.79
N LYS A 76 9.42 2.32 17.53
CA LYS A 76 9.42 2.36 18.99
C LYS A 76 9.41 0.96 19.61
N ASP A 77 8.52 0.09 19.15
CA ASP A 77 8.35 -1.27 19.69
C ASP A 77 9.58 -2.14 19.45
N LEU A 78 10.28 -1.90 18.32
CA LEU A 78 11.46 -2.66 17.92
C LEU A 78 12.79 -1.97 18.25
N LYS A 79 12.76 -0.86 18.99
CA LYS A 79 13.98 -0.13 19.37
C LYS A 79 15.04 -1.03 20.01
N GLY A 80 14.62 -1.95 20.88
CA GLY A 80 15.49 -2.93 21.54
C GLY A 80 16.11 -3.98 20.59
N ARG A 81 15.64 -4.06 19.33
CA ARG A 81 16.18 -4.94 18.30
C ARG A 81 17.22 -4.24 17.40
N GLY A 82 17.62 -3.02 17.73
CA GLY A 82 18.62 -2.29 16.98
C GLY A 82 18.12 -1.81 15.61
N ILE A 83 17.00 -1.07 15.56
CA ILE A 83 16.50 -0.46 14.31
C ILE A 83 16.71 1.04 14.31
N SER A 84 17.08 1.57 13.14
CA SER A 84 17.07 3.00 12.79
C SER A 84 16.18 3.20 11.57
N VAL A 85 15.19 4.06 11.68
CA VAL A 85 14.23 4.35 10.61
C VAL A 85 14.40 5.80 10.16
N THR A 86 14.61 6.00 8.86
CA THR A 86 14.49 7.30 8.20
C THR A 86 13.22 7.34 7.37
N GLN A 87 12.57 8.49 7.27
CA GLN A 87 11.29 8.63 6.57
C GLN A 87 11.33 9.83 5.62
N VAL A 88 10.91 9.61 4.38
CA VAL A 88 10.75 10.64 3.35
C VAL A 88 9.34 10.50 2.76
N TYR A 89 8.55 11.54 2.88
CA TYR A 89 7.24 11.67 2.25
C TYR A 89 7.37 12.70 1.12
N ALA A 90 7.27 12.25 -0.12
CA ALA A 90 7.62 13.05 -1.29
C ALA A 90 6.54 14.06 -1.70
N ASN A 91 5.35 14.01 -1.09
CA ASN A 91 4.23 14.90 -1.42
C ASN A 91 3.84 14.85 -2.91
N ASN A 92 3.74 13.64 -3.46
CA ASN A 92 3.46 13.35 -4.87
C ASN A 92 4.49 13.92 -5.86
N ASP A 93 5.70 14.25 -5.38
CA ASP A 93 6.83 14.69 -6.20
C ASP A 93 7.77 13.51 -6.45
N VAL A 94 7.73 12.98 -7.68
CA VAL A 94 8.55 11.84 -8.10
C VAL A 94 10.05 12.14 -7.96
N SER A 95 10.48 13.38 -8.23
CA SER A 95 11.90 13.76 -8.12
C SER A 95 12.38 13.71 -6.67
N LYS A 96 11.54 14.11 -5.73
CA LYS A 96 11.83 13.98 -4.30
C LYS A 96 11.86 12.52 -3.86
N GLN A 97 10.97 11.68 -4.37
CA GLN A 97 10.97 10.26 -4.05
C GLN A 97 12.24 9.59 -4.58
N VAL A 98 12.63 9.84 -5.84
CA VAL A 98 13.90 9.37 -6.42
C VAL A 98 15.10 9.84 -5.61
N SER A 99 15.11 11.13 -5.21
CA SER A 99 16.18 11.68 -4.36
C SER A 99 16.25 10.97 -3.00
N GLY A 100 15.09 10.66 -2.39
CA GLY A 100 15.01 9.89 -1.14
C GLY A 100 15.56 8.48 -1.26
N ILE A 101 15.24 7.77 -2.35
CA ILE A 101 15.79 6.43 -2.65
C ILE A 101 17.32 6.52 -2.84
N ASN A 102 17.82 7.48 -3.61
CA ASN A 102 19.27 7.66 -3.80
C ASN A 102 19.98 8.02 -2.48
N ALA A 103 19.37 8.81 -1.62
CA ALA A 103 19.90 9.12 -0.29
C ALA A 103 19.96 7.86 0.60
N ALA A 104 18.95 6.99 0.55
CA ALA A 104 18.96 5.71 1.25
C ALA A 104 20.08 4.77 0.75
N ILE A 105 20.32 4.73 -0.56
CA ILE A 105 21.45 3.97 -1.15
C ILE A 105 22.79 4.53 -0.62
N ALA A 106 22.97 5.85 -0.67
CA ALA A 106 24.19 6.50 -0.19
C ALA A 106 24.43 6.27 1.33
N ALA A 107 23.36 6.24 2.13
CA ALA A 107 23.41 5.93 3.55
C ALA A 107 23.62 4.43 3.87
N LYS A 108 23.71 3.59 2.84
CA LYS A 108 23.83 2.13 2.96
C LYS A 108 22.69 1.57 3.83
N ALA A 109 21.44 1.91 3.46
CA ALA A 109 20.28 1.28 4.06
C ALA A 109 20.32 -0.24 3.85
N ASN A 110 19.84 -1.01 4.81
CA ASN A 110 19.67 -2.47 4.62
C ASN A 110 18.39 -2.77 3.86
N VAL A 111 17.35 -1.96 4.12
CA VAL A 111 16.02 -2.13 3.54
C VAL A 111 15.46 -0.77 3.13
N ILE A 112 14.80 -0.72 2.00
CA ILE A 112 13.98 0.41 1.56
C ILE A 112 12.52 -0.05 1.50
N ALA A 113 11.64 0.57 2.30
CA ALA A 113 10.20 0.45 2.15
C ALA A 113 9.68 1.61 1.30
N THR A 114 9.05 1.34 0.15
CA THR A 114 8.65 2.39 -0.80
C THR A 114 7.32 2.11 -1.45
N SER A 115 6.54 3.15 -1.71
CA SER A 115 5.38 3.07 -2.58
C SER A 115 5.80 3.27 -4.05
N VAL A 116 5.12 2.62 -4.98
CA VAL A 116 5.44 2.70 -6.42
C VAL A 116 4.17 3.06 -7.20
N PRO A 117 3.72 4.33 -7.13
CA PRO A 117 2.54 4.77 -7.88
C PRO A 117 2.81 4.78 -9.39
N ASP A 118 4.03 5.09 -9.80
CA ASP A 118 4.52 5.08 -11.18
C ASP A 118 5.75 4.16 -11.28
N ALA A 119 5.52 2.95 -11.79
CA ALA A 119 6.56 1.93 -11.91
C ALA A 119 7.66 2.36 -12.91
N SER A 120 7.32 3.12 -13.95
CA SER A 120 8.28 3.54 -14.96
C SER A 120 9.27 4.56 -14.39
N ALA A 121 8.80 5.50 -13.61
CA ALA A 121 9.62 6.54 -12.99
C ALA A 121 10.55 6.01 -11.88
N LEU A 122 10.16 4.95 -11.19
CA LEU A 122 10.91 4.39 -10.06
C LEU A 122 11.73 3.15 -10.41
N LYS A 123 11.61 2.61 -11.62
CA LYS A 123 12.31 1.40 -12.05
C LYS A 123 13.83 1.49 -11.84
N ASP A 124 14.46 2.52 -12.39
CA ASP A 124 15.93 2.64 -12.36
C ASP A 124 16.50 2.88 -10.96
N PRO A 125 15.95 3.80 -10.13
CA PRO A 125 16.44 3.96 -8.76
C PRO A 125 16.23 2.71 -7.91
N LEU A 126 15.15 1.96 -8.10
CA LEU A 126 14.92 0.71 -7.37
C LEU A 126 15.83 -0.43 -7.86
N ALA A 127 16.05 -0.56 -9.16
CA ALA A 127 17.03 -1.49 -9.71
C ALA A 127 18.45 -1.19 -9.19
N LYS A 128 18.82 0.09 -9.08
CA LYS A 128 20.08 0.52 -8.48
C LYS A 128 20.17 0.15 -6.99
N ALA A 129 19.09 0.30 -6.22
CA ALA A 129 19.05 -0.09 -4.83
C ALA A 129 19.25 -1.61 -4.69
N ALA A 130 18.55 -2.43 -5.47
CA ALA A 130 18.68 -3.88 -5.50
C ALA A 130 20.12 -4.32 -5.90
N ALA A 131 20.73 -3.67 -6.90
CA ALA A 131 22.11 -3.94 -7.31
C ALA A 131 23.14 -3.61 -6.22
N ASN A 132 22.81 -2.75 -5.26
CA ASN A 132 23.62 -2.47 -4.07
C ASN A 132 23.31 -3.41 -2.89
N GLY A 133 22.53 -4.48 -3.10
CA GLY A 133 22.17 -5.46 -2.07
C GLY A 133 21.18 -4.94 -1.04
N ILE A 134 20.43 -3.87 -1.36
CA ILE A 134 19.40 -3.31 -0.50
C ILE A 134 18.09 -4.08 -0.77
N GLU A 135 17.50 -4.59 0.29
CA GLU A 135 16.19 -5.23 0.26
C GLU A 135 15.09 -4.21 -0.01
N ILE A 136 14.11 -4.56 -0.83
CA ILE A 136 13.02 -3.66 -1.18
C ILE A 136 11.68 -4.27 -0.76
N ILE A 137 10.93 -3.52 0.04
CA ILE A 137 9.55 -3.80 0.40
C ILE A 137 8.67 -2.74 -0.25
N THR A 138 7.76 -3.12 -1.14
CA THR A 138 6.79 -2.16 -1.65
C THR A 138 5.61 -2.02 -0.70
N VAL A 139 5.05 -0.81 -0.61
CA VAL A 139 3.94 -0.50 0.29
C VAL A 139 2.86 0.30 -0.44
N ASN A 140 1.62 0.17 -0.03
CA ASN A 140 0.47 0.91 -0.57
C ASN A 140 0.30 0.71 -2.09
N SER A 141 0.79 1.63 -2.93
CA SER A 141 0.84 1.47 -4.38
C SER A 141 2.10 0.68 -4.79
N GLY A 142 1.97 -0.24 -5.75
CA GLY A 142 3.13 -0.97 -6.27
C GLY A 142 2.97 -2.48 -6.32
N GLU A 143 1.76 -3.02 -6.11
CA GLU A 143 1.51 -4.45 -6.29
C GLU A 143 1.86 -4.91 -7.71
N GLY A 144 1.38 -4.21 -8.74
CA GLY A 144 1.73 -4.52 -10.13
C GLY A 144 3.22 -4.33 -10.44
N ALA A 145 3.90 -3.40 -9.76
CA ALA A 145 5.35 -3.23 -9.88
C ALA A 145 6.11 -4.38 -9.19
N PHE A 146 5.59 -4.92 -8.09
CA PHE A 146 6.14 -6.08 -7.42
C PHE A 146 6.24 -7.28 -8.36
N ASP A 147 5.19 -7.57 -9.10
CA ASP A 147 5.17 -8.66 -10.07
C ASP A 147 6.07 -8.41 -11.28
N ALA A 148 6.08 -7.17 -11.80
CA ALA A 148 6.79 -6.82 -13.02
C ALA A 148 8.31 -6.72 -12.82
N LEU A 149 8.78 -6.18 -11.70
CA LEU A 149 10.19 -5.88 -11.48
C LEU A 149 10.96 -7.03 -10.83
N LYS A 150 10.28 -8.00 -10.21
CA LYS A 150 10.87 -9.19 -9.55
C LYS A 150 12.09 -8.90 -8.66
N THR A 151 12.23 -7.66 -8.23
CA THR A 151 13.34 -7.16 -7.43
C THR A 151 12.97 -6.94 -5.97
N TYR A 152 11.71 -7.26 -5.61
CA TYR A 152 11.17 -7.01 -4.29
C TYR A 152 10.84 -8.32 -3.59
N ASP A 153 11.07 -8.39 -2.29
CA ASP A 153 10.76 -9.59 -1.53
C ASP A 153 9.33 -9.61 -1.03
N CYS A 154 8.68 -8.45 -0.91
CA CYS A 154 7.34 -8.36 -0.38
C CYS A 154 6.63 -7.08 -0.83
N HIS A 155 5.33 -7.17 -1.08
CA HIS A 155 4.41 -6.03 -1.12
C HIS A 155 3.51 -6.06 0.12
N VAL A 156 3.36 -4.91 0.79
CA VAL A 156 2.45 -4.71 1.91
C VAL A 156 1.39 -3.68 1.52
N GLY A 157 0.20 -4.14 1.18
CA GLY A 157 -0.86 -3.27 0.67
C GLY A 157 -2.18 -4.00 0.54
N GLN A 158 -3.02 -3.55 -0.35
CA GLN A 158 -4.21 -4.30 -0.77
C GLN A 158 -4.13 -4.58 -2.28
N ASP A 159 -4.86 -5.57 -2.75
CA ASP A 159 -5.16 -5.70 -4.17
C ASP A 159 -6.15 -4.59 -4.56
N GLU A 160 -5.67 -3.62 -5.32
CA GLU A 160 -6.42 -2.41 -5.65
C GLU A 160 -7.62 -2.69 -6.55
N LYS A 161 -7.51 -3.68 -7.44
CA LYS A 161 -8.61 -4.10 -8.28
C LYS A 161 -9.69 -4.81 -7.46
N ILE A 162 -9.31 -5.75 -6.58
CA ILE A 162 -10.25 -6.43 -5.67
C ILE A 162 -10.94 -5.42 -4.74
N ALA A 163 -10.21 -4.42 -4.27
CA ALA A 163 -10.79 -3.34 -3.46
C ALA A 163 -11.83 -2.53 -4.24
N GLY A 164 -11.54 -2.21 -5.49
CA GLY A 164 -12.51 -1.59 -6.41
C GLY A 164 -13.73 -2.47 -6.67
N GLU A 165 -13.53 -3.78 -6.86
CA GLU A 165 -14.62 -4.75 -7.00
C GLU A 165 -15.54 -4.76 -5.77
N GLY A 166 -14.93 -4.65 -4.57
CA GLY A 166 -15.66 -4.50 -3.32
C GLY A 166 -16.56 -3.26 -3.33
N ALA A 167 -16.05 -2.12 -3.77
CA ALA A 167 -16.84 -0.88 -3.88
C ALA A 167 -17.98 -1.01 -4.90
N GLY A 168 -17.74 -1.62 -6.06
CA GLY A 168 -18.77 -1.89 -7.06
C GLY A 168 -19.93 -2.75 -6.51
N LYS A 169 -19.59 -3.78 -5.74
CA LYS A 169 -20.57 -4.64 -5.05
C LYS A 169 -21.39 -3.84 -4.03
N GLN A 170 -20.78 -2.91 -3.28
CA GLN A 170 -21.51 -2.06 -2.33
C GLN A 170 -22.50 -1.14 -3.04
N PHE A 171 -22.15 -0.54 -4.19
CA PHE A 171 -23.08 0.27 -4.97
C PHE A 171 -24.24 -0.54 -5.53
N ASN A 172 -24.02 -1.80 -5.91
CA ASN A 172 -25.11 -2.69 -6.32
C ASN A 172 -26.12 -2.94 -5.19
N LEU A 173 -25.65 -3.13 -3.94
CA LEU A 173 -26.51 -3.37 -2.79
C LEU A 173 -27.47 -2.21 -2.51
N VAL A 174 -27.09 -0.98 -2.85
CA VAL A 174 -27.92 0.21 -2.64
C VAL A 174 -28.66 0.65 -3.92
N GLY A 175 -28.61 -0.17 -4.97
CA GLY A 175 -29.34 0.07 -6.21
C GLY A 175 -28.88 1.33 -6.96
N ALA A 176 -27.58 1.67 -6.91
CA ALA A 176 -27.01 2.73 -7.72
C ALA A 176 -27.13 2.41 -9.21
N LYS A 177 -27.25 3.44 -10.05
CA LYS A 177 -27.41 3.32 -11.51
C LYS A 177 -26.17 3.79 -12.27
N GLU A 178 -25.59 4.91 -11.84
CA GLU A 178 -24.39 5.47 -12.42
C GLU A 178 -23.50 6.04 -11.33
N VAL A 179 -22.26 5.53 -11.23
CA VAL A 179 -21.26 5.99 -10.29
C VAL A 179 -20.18 6.80 -11.00
N VAL A 180 -19.81 7.95 -10.43
CA VAL A 180 -18.59 8.67 -10.77
C VAL A 180 -17.50 8.34 -9.75
N VAL A 181 -16.34 7.90 -10.25
CA VAL A 181 -15.12 7.63 -9.45
C VAL A 181 -14.17 8.81 -9.61
N ILE A 182 -13.80 9.46 -8.51
CA ILE A 182 -12.83 10.58 -8.52
C ILE A 182 -11.42 10.01 -8.44
N ILE A 183 -10.62 10.23 -9.48
CA ILE A 183 -9.19 9.91 -9.53
C ILE A 183 -8.43 11.20 -9.22
N HIS A 184 -7.72 11.24 -8.09
CA HIS A 184 -7.09 12.46 -7.57
C HIS A 184 -5.56 12.54 -7.83
N GLU A 185 -4.96 11.44 -8.29
CA GLU A 185 -3.55 11.35 -8.69
C GLU A 185 -3.46 10.69 -10.07
N ALA A 186 -3.09 11.46 -11.10
CA ALA A 186 -3.18 11.02 -12.50
C ALA A 186 -2.23 9.87 -12.84
N SER A 187 -1.05 9.81 -12.23
CA SER A 187 -0.02 8.79 -12.50
C SER A 187 -0.09 7.57 -11.56
N ASN A 188 -1.01 7.57 -10.59
CA ASN A 188 -1.13 6.48 -9.64
C ASN A 188 -1.94 5.31 -10.23
N SER A 189 -1.25 4.26 -10.66
CA SER A 189 -1.86 3.06 -11.24
C SER A 189 -2.87 2.40 -10.30
N GLY A 190 -2.62 2.40 -8.98
CA GLY A 190 -3.54 1.82 -7.99
C GLY A 190 -4.92 2.48 -8.00
N LEU A 191 -5.02 3.80 -8.24
CA LEU A 191 -6.32 4.47 -8.37
C LEU A 191 -7.05 4.08 -9.65
N THR A 192 -6.32 3.84 -10.73
CA THR A 192 -6.88 3.34 -11.99
C THR A 192 -7.40 1.91 -11.81
N ASP A 193 -6.65 1.07 -11.09
CA ASP A 193 -7.04 -0.32 -10.80
C ASP A 193 -8.30 -0.38 -9.90
N ARG A 194 -8.42 0.52 -8.90
CA ARG A 194 -9.68 0.69 -8.12
C ARG A 194 -10.86 1.01 -9.03
N ALA A 195 -10.70 1.97 -9.94
CA ALA A 195 -11.77 2.32 -10.89
C ALA A 195 -12.11 1.18 -11.85
N ALA A 196 -11.11 0.43 -12.33
CA ALA A 196 -11.30 -0.77 -13.14
C ALA A 196 -12.03 -1.88 -12.37
N GLY A 197 -11.70 -2.09 -11.10
CA GLY A 197 -12.39 -3.02 -10.20
C GLY A 197 -13.86 -2.64 -10.01
N VAL A 198 -14.17 -1.36 -9.78
CA VAL A 198 -15.57 -0.89 -9.72
C VAL A 198 -16.30 -1.26 -11.02
N LYS A 199 -15.70 -0.91 -12.16
CA LYS A 199 -16.30 -1.16 -13.48
C LYS A 199 -16.55 -2.65 -13.74
N SER A 200 -15.72 -3.55 -13.20
CA SER A 200 -15.84 -5.00 -13.44
C SER A 200 -17.02 -5.64 -12.69
N THR A 201 -17.44 -5.08 -11.56
CA THR A 201 -18.48 -5.68 -10.71
C THR A 201 -19.73 -4.83 -10.55
N PHE A 202 -19.66 -3.54 -10.78
CA PHE A 202 -20.82 -2.66 -10.72
C PHE A 202 -21.74 -2.93 -11.92
N LYS A 203 -23.04 -3.17 -11.66
CA LYS A 203 -24.04 -3.50 -12.68
C LYS A 203 -24.55 -2.28 -13.45
N GLY A 204 -24.29 -1.08 -12.92
CA GLY A 204 -24.63 0.18 -13.57
C GLY A 204 -23.49 0.73 -14.43
N THR A 205 -23.57 2.02 -14.73
CA THR A 205 -22.55 2.73 -15.50
C THR A 205 -21.47 3.29 -14.59
N THR A 206 -20.19 3.00 -14.88
CA THR A 206 -19.04 3.58 -14.18
C THR A 206 -18.44 4.69 -15.05
N LYS A 207 -18.33 5.90 -14.49
CA LYS A 207 -17.64 7.07 -15.04
C LYS A 207 -16.44 7.42 -14.19
N THR A 208 -15.45 8.06 -14.76
CA THR A 208 -14.29 8.58 -14.01
C THR A 208 -14.23 10.09 -14.15
N LEU A 209 -13.86 10.76 -13.07
CA LEU A 209 -13.58 12.19 -13.02
C LEU A 209 -12.14 12.37 -12.55
N LEU A 210 -11.26 12.71 -13.48
CA LEU A 210 -9.85 12.99 -13.17
C LEU A 210 -9.73 14.42 -12.65
N ILE A 211 -9.24 14.57 -11.42
CA ILE A 211 -8.93 15.85 -10.79
C ILE A 211 -7.48 15.78 -10.28
N PRO A 212 -6.48 16.02 -11.14
CA PRO A 212 -5.09 15.99 -10.71
C PRO A 212 -4.84 16.95 -9.54
N ASN A 213 -4.08 16.50 -8.56
CA ASN A 213 -3.75 17.27 -7.35
C ASN A 213 -4.98 17.76 -6.56
N ALA A 214 -6.05 16.95 -6.54
CA ALA A 214 -7.33 17.33 -5.91
C ALA A 214 -7.19 17.81 -4.45
N LYS A 215 -6.24 17.26 -3.70
CA LYS A 215 -5.98 17.64 -2.30
C LYS A 215 -5.29 18.99 -2.15
N ALA A 216 -4.57 19.47 -3.15
CA ALA A 216 -3.88 20.77 -3.12
C ALA A 216 -4.84 21.95 -3.33
N ASP A 217 -5.98 21.73 -4.00
CA ASP A 217 -7.01 22.75 -4.24
C ASP A 217 -8.41 22.17 -3.95
N ILE A 218 -8.77 22.11 -2.69
CA ILE A 218 -10.08 21.61 -2.24
C ILE A 218 -11.26 22.43 -2.80
N PRO A 219 -11.25 23.79 -2.77
CA PRO A 219 -12.31 24.59 -3.36
C PRO A 219 -12.50 24.29 -4.86
N GLY A 220 -11.42 24.22 -5.63
CA GLY A 220 -11.48 23.89 -7.06
C GLY A 220 -11.97 22.46 -7.30
N THR A 221 -11.59 21.51 -6.46
CA THR A 221 -12.08 20.12 -6.50
C THR A 221 -13.59 20.07 -6.26
N VAL A 222 -14.08 20.73 -5.22
CA VAL A 222 -15.52 20.83 -4.91
C VAL A 222 -16.28 21.45 -6.08
N ALA A 223 -15.75 22.54 -6.68
CA ALA A 223 -16.34 23.19 -7.85
C ALA A 223 -16.43 22.25 -9.07
N LYS A 224 -15.37 21.46 -9.35
CA LYS A 224 -15.35 20.48 -10.44
C LYS A 224 -16.35 19.35 -10.22
N VAL A 225 -16.47 18.83 -8.99
CA VAL A 225 -17.47 17.82 -8.64
C VAL A 225 -18.89 18.36 -8.84
N LYS A 226 -19.16 19.59 -8.37
CA LYS A 226 -20.45 20.25 -8.57
C LYS A 226 -20.78 20.44 -10.05
N ALA A 227 -19.81 20.90 -10.86
CA ALA A 227 -19.97 21.06 -12.30
C ALA A 227 -20.25 19.71 -12.98
N TYR A 228 -19.55 18.64 -12.57
CA TYR A 228 -19.79 17.29 -13.08
C TYR A 228 -21.26 16.87 -12.88
N PHE A 229 -21.78 16.95 -11.65
CA PHE A 229 -23.18 16.60 -11.36
C PHE A 229 -24.19 17.54 -12.06
N THR A 230 -23.82 18.77 -12.31
CA THR A 230 -24.65 19.70 -13.09
C THR A 230 -24.80 19.23 -14.54
N ALA A 231 -23.73 18.73 -15.14
CA ALA A 231 -23.70 18.25 -16.52
C ALA A 231 -24.21 16.79 -16.67
N ASN A 232 -24.11 15.96 -15.62
CA ASN A 232 -24.40 14.53 -15.66
C ASN A 232 -25.52 14.18 -14.67
N LYS A 233 -26.76 14.48 -15.05
CA LYS A 233 -27.96 14.33 -14.20
C LYS A 233 -28.32 12.87 -13.90
N SER A 234 -27.85 11.92 -14.70
CA SER A 234 -28.05 10.48 -14.49
C SER A 234 -27.17 9.90 -13.38
N THR A 235 -26.08 10.60 -13.02
CA THR A 235 -25.15 10.13 -12.00
C THR A 235 -25.81 10.23 -10.62
N ASP A 236 -26.01 9.09 -9.96
CA ASP A 236 -26.67 8.95 -8.66
C ASP A 236 -25.74 8.42 -7.55
N ALA A 237 -24.46 8.16 -7.90
CA ALA A 237 -23.46 7.69 -6.94
C ALA A 237 -22.10 8.36 -7.16
N LEU A 238 -21.35 8.52 -6.05
CA LEU A 238 -20.01 9.09 -5.98
C LEU A 238 -19.10 8.16 -5.23
N LEU A 239 -17.95 7.85 -5.79
CA LEU A 239 -16.83 7.19 -5.10
C LEU A 239 -15.62 8.10 -5.11
N GLY A 240 -15.19 8.57 -3.94
CA GLY A 240 -13.87 9.17 -3.79
C GLY A 240 -12.85 8.13 -3.38
N LEU A 241 -11.64 8.23 -3.92
CA LEU A 241 -10.57 7.26 -3.65
C LEU A 241 -9.64 7.69 -2.50
N ASP A 242 -10.02 8.74 -1.76
CA ASP A 242 -9.29 9.28 -0.60
C ASP A 242 -10.27 10.10 0.27
N PRO A 243 -10.19 10.03 1.62
CA PRO A 243 -11.08 10.79 2.52
C PRO A 243 -10.97 12.30 2.35
N ASP A 244 -9.75 12.82 2.12
CA ASP A 244 -9.46 14.25 2.02
C ASP A 244 -10.04 14.86 0.73
N VAL A 245 -10.43 14.01 -0.22
CA VAL A 245 -11.17 14.39 -1.43
C VAL A 245 -12.67 14.14 -1.26
N THR A 246 -13.05 12.97 -0.70
CA THR A 246 -14.45 12.55 -0.62
C THR A 246 -15.26 13.39 0.37
N VAL A 247 -14.68 13.67 1.56
CA VAL A 247 -15.40 14.42 2.60
C VAL A 247 -15.77 15.84 2.14
N PRO A 248 -14.85 16.64 1.57
CA PRO A 248 -15.21 17.93 0.98
C PRO A 248 -16.23 17.81 -0.17
N ALA A 249 -16.14 16.78 -1.00
CA ALA A 249 -17.01 16.59 -2.15
C ALA A 249 -18.46 16.23 -1.78
N LEU A 250 -18.73 15.80 -0.53
CA LEU A 250 -20.10 15.48 -0.08
C LEU A 250 -21.09 16.63 -0.30
N GLY A 251 -20.66 17.87 -0.02
CA GLY A 251 -21.50 19.06 -0.19
C GLY A 251 -21.72 19.50 -1.66
N ALA A 252 -20.94 18.95 -2.59
CA ALA A 252 -21.03 19.23 -4.02
C ALA A 252 -21.98 18.28 -4.77
N ALA A 253 -22.20 17.10 -4.22
CA ALA A 253 -23.11 16.12 -4.78
C ALA A 253 -24.57 16.47 -4.46
N PRO A 254 -25.53 16.22 -5.37
CA PRO A 254 -26.96 16.41 -5.12
C PRO A 254 -27.45 15.62 -3.90
N ALA A 255 -28.51 16.12 -3.25
CA ALA A 255 -29.15 15.38 -2.16
C ALA A 255 -29.61 14.00 -2.65
N GLY A 256 -29.37 12.96 -1.84
CA GLY A 256 -29.71 11.58 -2.18
C GLY A 256 -28.62 10.85 -2.98
N THR A 257 -27.53 11.51 -3.36
CA THR A 257 -26.39 10.82 -3.99
C THR A 257 -25.82 9.76 -3.04
N LYS A 258 -25.59 8.56 -3.55
CA LYS A 258 -25.04 7.41 -2.84
C LYS A 258 -23.51 7.55 -2.79
N VAL A 259 -22.94 7.87 -1.62
CA VAL A 259 -21.50 8.17 -1.51
C VAL A 259 -20.78 7.05 -0.81
N GLY A 260 -19.71 6.57 -1.46
CA GLY A 260 -18.69 5.70 -0.89
C GLY A 260 -17.31 6.38 -0.90
N THR A 261 -16.40 5.86 -0.10
CA THR A 261 -15.01 6.33 -0.07
C THR A 261 -14.04 5.16 0.06
N PHE A 262 -12.78 5.42 -0.23
CA PHE A 262 -11.67 4.63 0.28
C PHE A 262 -11.18 5.27 1.57
N ASP A 263 -10.58 4.44 2.41
CA ASP A 263 -9.96 4.76 3.67
C ASP A 263 -10.87 5.29 4.77
N VAL A 264 -10.40 5.13 5.99
CA VAL A 264 -11.10 5.50 7.21
C VAL A 264 -10.42 6.72 7.83
N SER A 265 -11.21 7.69 8.24
CA SER A 265 -10.80 8.83 9.06
C SER A 265 -11.91 9.16 10.06
N ALA A 266 -11.63 10.02 11.03
CA ALA A 266 -12.64 10.47 11.99
C ALA A 266 -13.87 11.07 11.31
N ASP A 267 -13.67 11.86 10.23
CA ASP A 267 -14.77 12.47 9.47
C ASP A 267 -15.52 11.45 8.63
N VAL A 268 -14.84 10.47 8.05
CA VAL A 268 -15.49 9.34 7.35
C VAL A 268 -16.39 8.58 8.33
N ILE A 269 -15.91 8.23 9.51
CA ILE A 269 -16.70 7.55 10.55
C ILE A 269 -17.93 8.37 10.94
N LYS A 270 -17.78 9.69 11.12
CA LYS A 270 -18.91 10.60 11.40
C LYS A 270 -19.95 10.55 10.29
N ASN A 271 -19.51 10.57 9.02
CA ASN A 271 -20.43 10.55 7.86
C ASN A 271 -21.08 9.17 7.65
N LEU A 272 -20.38 8.07 7.92
CA LEU A 272 -20.97 6.72 7.93
C LEU A 272 -22.04 6.57 9.01
N LYS A 273 -21.78 7.03 10.24
CA LYS A 273 -22.75 6.99 11.35
C LYS A 273 -23.99 7.82 11.07
N SER A 274 -23.84 8.98 10.44
CA SER A 274 -24.97 9.86 10.08
C SER A 274 -25.72 9.40 8.80
N GLY A 275 -25.17 8.43 8.06
CA GLY A 275 -25.76 7.96 6.79
C GLY A 275 -25.49 8.85 5.60
N LYS A 276 -24.62 9.87 5.72
CA LYS A 276 -24.17 10.72 4.59
C LYS A 276 -23.19 9.98 3.66
N MET A 277 -22.46 9.00 4.20
CA MET A 277 -21.69 8.02 3.44
C MET A 277 -22.27 6.63 3.72
N LEU A 278 -22.18 5.75 2.75
CA LEU A 278 -22.72 4.39 2.82
C LEU A 278 -21.69 3.39 3.25
N PHE A 279 -20.47 3.51 2.74
CA PHE A 279 -19.35 2.62 3.05
C PHE A 279 -18.01 3.32 2.85
N ALA A 280 -16.99 2.76 3.47
CA ALA A 280 -15.59 3.00 3.20
C ALA A 280 -14.87 1.67 2.94
N ILE A 281 -14.01 1.64 1.94
CA ILE A 281 -13.08 0.55 1.68
C ILE A 281 -11.83 0.81 2.50
N ASP A 282 -11.60 0.02 3.53
CA ASP A 282 -10.50 0.21 4.48
C ASP A 282 -9.32 -0.70 4.11
N GLN A 283 -8.19 -0.11 3.81
CA GLN A 283 -6.96 -0.82 3.49
C GLN A 283 -5.98 -0.93 4.68
N GLN A 284 -6.37 -0.47 5.85
CA GLN A 284 -5.60 -0.57 7.09
C GLN A 284 -4.20 0.06 6.99
N GLN A 285 -4.16 1.33 6.65
CA GLN A 285 -2.94 2.10 6.40
C GLN A 285 -1.91 2.03 7.54
N TYR A 286 -2.36 1.89 8.80
CA TYR A 286 -1.48 1.68 9.94
C TYR A 286 -0.64 0.41 9.79
N LEU A 287 -1.25 -0.71 9.34
CA LEU A 287 -0.52 -1.95 9.08
C LEU A 287 0.48 -1.81 7.94
N GLN A 288 0.13 -1.05 6.90
CA GLN A 288 1.04 -0.79 5.78
C GLN A 288 2.30 -0.03 6.23
N GLY A 289 2.21 0.79 7.28
CA GLY A 289 3.36 1.42 7.90
C GLY A 289 4.10 0.54 8.90
N TYR A 290 3.36 -0.21 9.72
CA TYR A 290 3.91 -1.01 10.82
C TYR A 290 4.69 -2.24 10.33
N LEU A 291 4.08 -3.03 9.44
CA LEU A 291 4.61 -4.33 9.02
C LEU A 291 5.97 -4.25 8.30
N PRO A 292 6.23 -3.28 7.41
CA PRO A 292 7.55 -3.19 6.75
C PRO A 292 8.70 -3.00 7.73
N VAL A 293 8.46 -2.31 8.86
CA VAL A 293 9.47 -2.13 9.90
C VAL A 293 9.78 -3.46 10.60
N VAL A 294 8.74 -4.25 10.89
CA VAL A 294 8.88 -5.60 11.46
C VAL A 294 9.64 -6.51 10.50
N PHE A 295 9.25 -6.50 9.23
CA PHE A 295 9.85 -7.36 8.20
C PHE A 295 11.32 -7.01 7.96
N ALA A 296 11.66 -5.71 7.95
CA ALA A 296 13.04 -5.26 7.82
C ALA A 296 13.93 -5.80 8.96
N VAL A 297 13.46 -5.76 10.20
CA VAL A 297 14.20 -6.29 11.36
C VAL A 297 14.37 -7.81 11.26
N LEU A 298 13.32 -8.53 10.87
CA LEU A 298 13.37 -9.98 10.72
C LEU A 298 14.27 -10.43 9.55
N PHE A 299 14.24 -9.66 8.45
CA PHE A 299 15.10 -9.92 7.30
C PHE A 299 16.57 -9.72 7.67
N VAL A 300 16.93 -8.57 8.23
CA VAL A 300 18.33 -8.25 8.53
C VAL A 300 18.91 -9.19 9.60
N ASN A 301 18.13 -9.52 10.64
CA ASN A 301 18.63 -10.32 11.74
C ASN A 301 18.59 -11.83 11.49
N ASN A 302 17.62 -12.30 10.70
CA ASN A 302 17.33 -13.74 10.59
C ASN A 302 17.21 -14.23 9.14
N LEU A 303 17.33 -13.35 8.15
CA LEU A 303 17.05 -13.62 6.73
C LEU A 303 15.64 -14.19 6.52
N ASN A 304 14.70 -13.85 7.39
CA ASN A 304 13.31 -14.24 7.23
C ASN A 304 12.66 -13.42 6.10
N THR A 305 11.95 -14.11 5.22
CA THR A 305 11.11 -13.49 4.17
C THR A 305 9.64 -13.76 4.46
N VAL A 306 8.76 -12.91 3.92
CA VAL A 306 7.31 -13.01 4.12
C VAL A 306 6.57 -13.06 2.78
N GLY A 307 5.31 -13.47 2.81
CA GLY A 307 4.45 -13.49 1.62
C GLY A 307 4.70 -14.67 0.68
N GLY A 308 5.82 -15.38 0.77
CA GLY A 308 6.12 -16.51 -0.12
C GLY A 308 6.10 -16.15 -1.61
N GLY A 309 6.51 -14.92 -1.97
CA GLY A 309 6.45 -14.37 -3.32
C GLY A 309 5.07 -13.78 -3.69
N LYS A 310 4.19 -13.61 -2.72
CA LYS A 310 2.87 -12.97 -2.89
C LYS A 310 2.75 -11.75 -1.99
N PRO A 311 1.85 -10.79 -2.29
CA PRO A 311 1.57 -9.66 -1.43
C PRO A 311 1.10 -10.08 -0.03
N VAL A 312 1.48 -9.31 0.98
CA VAL A 312 0.88 -9.35 2.32
C VAL A 312 -0.27 -8.37 2.34
N LEU A 313 -1.49 -8.89 2.21
CA LEU A 313 -2.68 -8.06 2.05
C LEU A 313 -3.14 -7.48 3.38
N THR A 314 -3.37 -6.16 3.40
CA THR A 314 -3.88 -5.42 4.55
C THR A 314 -5.36 -5.02 4.40
N GLY A 315 -5.99 -5.37 3.29
CA GLY A 315 -7.39 -5.10 2.94
C GLY A 315 -7.80 -5.86 1.68
N PRO A 316 -8.99 -5.58 1.14
CA PRO A 316 -9.95 -4.57 1.58
C PRO A 316 -10.85 -5.00 2.75
N GLY A 317 -11.06 -4.11 3.72
CA GLY A 317 -12.12 -4.21 4.69
C GLY A 317 -13.32 -3.32 4.29
N ILE A 318 -14.54 -3.70 4.66
CA ILE A 318 -15.73 -2.86 4.42
C ILE A 318 -16.19 -2.26 5.74
N ILE A 319 -16.10 -0.93 5.84
CA ILE A 319 -16.65 -0.17 6.97
C ILE A 319 -17.94 0.52 6.51
N ASN A 320 -19.00 0.36 7.26
CA ASN A 320 -20.30 0.95 7.00
C ASN A 320 -20.99 1.35 8.32
N LYS A 321 -22.23 1.85 8.26
CA LYS A 321 -22.97 2.29 9.44
C LYS A 321 -23.05 1.23 10.55
N ALA A 322 -23.14 -0.06 10.19
CA ALA A 322 -23.32 -1.15 11.17
C ALA A 322 -22.06 -1.43 12.01
N ASN A 323 -20.86 -1.18 11.44
CA ASN A 323 -19.60 -1.50 12.11
C ASN A 323 -18.69 -0.26 12.37
N ALA A 324 -19.04 0.92 11.87
CA ALA A 324 -18.27 2.16 12.05
C ALA A 324 -17.99 2.49 13.54
N ALA A 325 -18.92 2.16 14.44
CA ALA A 325 -18.71 2.39 15.87
C ALA A 325 -17.52 1.61 16.44
N LYS A 326 -17.23 0.40 15.90
CA LYS A 326 -16.13 -0.46 16.37
C LYS A 326 -14.76 0.14 16.12
N VAL A 327 -14.62 0.92 15.06
CA VAL A 327 -13.33 1.53 14.65
C VAL A 327 -13.25 3.02 14.99
N ALA A 328 -14.32 3.63 15.50
CA ALA A 328 -14.39 5.08 15.71
C ALA A 328 -13.27 5.63 16.62
N ALA A 329 -13.02 4.98 17.77
CA ALA A 329 -11.98 5.38 18.70
C ALA A 329 -10.57 5.16 18.13
N LEU A 330 -10.40 4.15 17.27
CA LEU A 330 -9.14 3.81 16.63
C LEU A 330 -8.83 4.81 15.50
N ALA A 331 -9.82 5.17 14.69
CA ALA A 331 -9.71 6.21 13.66
C ALA A 331 -9.36 7.57 14.29
N ALA A 332 -9.98 7.92 15.43
CA ALA A 332 -9.65 9.15 16.15
C ALA A 332 -8.22 9.15 16.74
N LYS A 333 -7.66 7.98 17.05
CA LYS A 333 -6.27 7.83 17.50
C LYS A 333 -5.25 7.75 16.36
N GLY A 334 -5.70 7.68 15.11
CA GLY A 334 -4.83 7.46 13.96
C GLY A 334 -4.15 6.10 13.96
N THR A 335 -4.86 5.06 14.42
CA THR A 335 -4.40 3.66 14.39
C THR A 335 -5.27 2.78 13.49
N ARG A 336 -6.24 3.44 12.82
CA ARG A 336 -7.08 2.79 11.82
C ARG A 336 -7.44 3.78 10.74
#